data_337a5c034a6f87a6191012cab7e29499
#
_entry.id   337a5c034a6f87a6191012cab7e29499
#
_cell.length_a   1.000
_cell.length_b   1.000
_cell.length_c   1.000
_cell.angle_alpha   90.00
_cell.angle_beta   90.00
_cell.angle_gamma   90.00
#
_symmetry.space_group_name_H-M   'P 1'
#
loop_
_entity.id
_entity.type
_entity.pdbx_description
1 polymer ?
#
loop_
_entity_poly.entity_id
_entity_poly.type
_entity_poly.pdbx_seq_one_letter_code
_entity_poly.pdbx_strand_id
1 'polypeptide(L)'
;MPLPTRRELREMLDEATPGPWRAVEASICERCAHVRASATLVCSADMADASLIALAPQLAEEVIRLREEIDRLKWYCLDSVQVAEAEVRLADGEREKARQEGRAEAYYGAYLQITQGQHKENQ
;
A
#
# COMPACT_ATOMS: atom_id res chain seq x y z
N MET A 1 -14.53 -9.18 4.29
CA MET A 1 -14.41 -7.79 4.75
C MET A 1 -13.51 -6.99 3.83
N PRO A 2 -13.98 -5.88 3.26
CA PRO A 2 -13.10 -5.05 2.47
C PRO A 2 -11.99 -4.43 3.34
N LEU A 3 -10.81 -4.29 2.77
CA LEU A 3 -9.72 -3.62 3.47
C LEU A 3 -10.01 -2.12 3.60
N PRO A 4 -9.65 -1.51 4.72
CA PRO A 4 -9.87 -0.09 4.92
C PRO A 4 -9.11 0.76 3.90
N THR A 5 -9.65 1.92 3.59
CA THR A 5 -8.98 2.92 2.74
C THR A 5 -7.78 3.54 3.46
N ARG A 6 -6.92 4.28 2.73
CA ARG A 6 -5.81 5.02 3.34
C ARG A 6 -6.28 5.98 4.43
N ARG A 7 -7.38 6.66 4.18
CA ARG A 7 -7.95 7.61 5.14
C ARG A 7 -8.37 6.91 6.42
N GLU A 8 -9.12 5.82 6.28
CA GLU A 8 -9.56 5.02 7.43
C GLU A 8 -8.37 4.45 8.21
N LEU A 9 -7.32 3.97 7.52
CA LEU A 9 -6.11 3.49 8.19
C LEU A 9 -5.40 4.59 8.98
N ARG A 10 -5.32 5.81 8.45
CA ARG A 10 -4.75 6.95 9.17
C ARG A 10 -5.57 7.32 10.39
N GLU A 11 -6.90 7.38 10.25
CA GLU A 11 -7.80 7.63 11.38
C GLU A 11 -7.64 6.56 12.46
N MET A 12 -7.57 5.29 12.08
CA MET A 12 -7.34 4.18 13.03
C MET A 12 -5.97 4.30 13.73
N LEU A 13 -4.92 4.68 13.02
CA LEU A 13 -3.60 4.88 13.62
C LEU A 13 -3.57 6.07 14.57
N ASP A 14 -4.26 7.16 14.24
CA ASP A 14 -4.36 8.36 15.10
C ASP A 14 -5.13 8.07 16.40
N GLU A 15 -6.15 7.22 16.33
CA GLU A 15 -6.95 6.82 17.49
C GLU A 15 -6.29 5.71 18.32
N ALA A 16 -5.40 4.94 17.71
CA ALA A 16 -4.74 3.82 18.39
C ALA A 16 -3.77 4.31 19.49
N THR A 17 -3.55 3.45 20.46
CA THR A 17 -2.53 3.69 21.49
C THR A 17 -1.17 3.91 20.82
N PRO A 18 -0.45 5.01 21.10
CA PRO A 18 0.84 5.28 20.48
C PRO A 18 1.84 4.15 20.72
N GLY A 19 2.57 3.78 19.63
CA GLY A 19 3.60 2.74 19.71
C GLY A 19 4.93 3.21 20.27
N PRO A 20 5.93 2.35 20.26
CA PRO A 20 5.91 1.02 19.65
C PRO A 20 5.12 -0.01 20.45
N TRP A 21 4.45 -0.92 19.75
CA TRP A 21 3.77 -2.05 20.36
C TRP A 21 4.72 -3.26 20.43
N ARG A 22 4.66 -4.00 21.52
CA ARG A 22 5.47 -5.19 21.73
C ARG A 22 4.64 -6.32 22.32
N ALA A 23 4.92 -7.54 21.87
CA ALA A 23 4.41 -8.74 22.51
C ALA A 23 5.35 -9.12 23.66
N VAL A 24 4.80 -9.32 24.84
CA VAL A 24 5.54 -9.75 26.03
C VAL A 24 4.86 -10.98 26.64
N GLU A 25 5.63 -11.89 27.18
CA GLU A 25 5.09 -13.04 27.88
C GLU A 25 4.25 -12.61 29.08
N ALA A 26 3.09 -13.24 29.23
CA ALA A 26 2.26 -13.06 30.40
C ALA A 26 2.59 -14.13 31.44
N SER A 27 2.76 -13.74 32.68
CA SER A 27 3.08 -14.68 33.78
C SER A 27 1.93 -15.61 34.17
N ILE A 28 0.76 -15.46 33.57
CA ILE A 28 -0.46 -16.17 33.93
C ILE A 28 -0.53 -17.56 33.30
N CYS A 29 0.02 -17.76 32.08
CA CYS A 29 0.09 -19.07 31.43
C CYS A 29 1.24 -19.11 30.42
N GLU A 30 1.70 -20.32 30.06
CA GLU A 30 2.84 -20.52 29.16
C GLU A 30 2.59 -20.05 27.71
N ARG A 31 1.33 -19.96 27.29
CA ARG A 31 0.95 -19.55 25.93
C ARG A 31 0.32 -18.16 25.86
N CYS A 32 0.19 -17.51 26.99
CA CYS A 32 -0.42 -16.20 27.07
C CYS A 32 0.63 -15.09 26.86
N ALA A 33 0.24 -14.06 26.14
CA ALA A 33 1.05 -12.90 25.93
C ALA A 33 0.22 -11.63 26.06
N HIS A 34 0.89 -10.52 26.39
CA HIS A 34 0.31 -9.19 26.35
C HIS A 34 0.92 -8.42 25.22
N VAL A 35 0.09 -7.64 24.52
CA VAL A 35 0.58 -6.60 23.61
C VAL A 35 0.59 -5.30 24.40
N ARG A 36 1.75 -4.68 24.51
CA ARG A 36 1.95 -3.45 25.27
C ARG A 36 2.51 -2.34 24.40
N ALA A 37 2.02 -1.14 24.64
CA ALA A 37 2.58 0.11 24.14
C ALA A 37 3.18 0.84 25.34
N SER A 38 4.49 0.74 25.53
CA SER A 38 5.16 1.20 26.75
C SER A 38 4.56 0.55 28.02
N ALA A 39 4.01 1.32 28.95
CA ALA A 39 3.36 0.80 30.15
C ALA A 39 1.87 0.42 29.95
N THR A 40 1.29 0.76 28.79
CA THR A 40 -0.13 0.56 28.53
C THR A 40 -0.38 -0.83 27.94
N LEU A 41 -1.32 -1.58 28.54
CA LEU A 41 -1.80 -2.84 28.00
C LEU A 41 -2.77 -2.55 26.85
N VAL A 42 -2.44 -3.02 25.63
CA VAL A 42 -3.32 -2.91 24.45
C VAL A 42 -4.31 -4.08 24.44
N CYS A 43 -3.81 -5.29 24.53
CA CYS A 43 -4.64 -6.50 24.61
C CYS A 43 -3.86 -7.68 25.18
N SER A 44 -4.57 -8.76 25.49
CA SER A 44 -4.01 -10.06 25.81
C SER A 44 -4.42 -11.06 24.74
N ALA A 45 -3.50 -11.94 24.34
CA ALA A 45 -3.73 -12.92 23.30
C ALA A 45 -2.84 -14.15 23.45
N ASP A 46 -3.04 -15.15 22.61
CA ASP A 46 -2.08 -16.24 22.46
C ASP A 46 -0.74 -15.67 21.96
N MET A 47 0.38 -16.29 22.33
CA MET A 47 1.72 -15.81 21.98
C MET A 47 1.91 -15.57 20.49
N ALA A 48 1.43 -16.49 19.64
CA ALA A 48 1.54 -16.36 18.19
C ALA A 48 0.71 -15.18 17.67
N ASP A 49 -0.50 -15.01 18.16
CA ASP A 49 -1.39 -13.92 17.77
C ASP A 49 -0.87 -12.56 18.29
N ALA A 50 -0.35 -12.53 19.50
CA ALA A 50 0.20 -11.31 20.08
C ALA A 50 1.36 -10.75 19.27
N SER A 51 2.23 -11.60 18.72
CA SER A 51 3.33 -11.19 17.86
C SER A 51 2.83 -10.52 16.58
N LEU A 52 1.78 -11.06 15.97
CA LEU A 52 1.15 -10.47 14.79
C LEU A 52 0.42 -9.15 15.12
N ILE A 53 -0.33 -9.13 16.21
CA ILE A 53 -1.05 -7.93 16.67
C ILE A 53 -0.07 -6.78 16.96
N ALA A 54 1.07 -7.07 17.55
CA ALA A 54 2.11 -6.07 17.83
C ALA A 54 2.67 -5.40 16.57
N LEU A 55 2.58 -6.06 15.42
CA LEU A 55 3.00 -5.51 14.13
C LEU A 55 1.92 -4.65 13.45
N ALA A 56 0.68 -4.66 13.95
CA ALA A 56 -0.44 -4.01 13.28
C ALA A 56 -0.21 -2.53 12.94
N PRO A 57 0.30 -1.67 13.83
CA PRO A 57 0.58 -0.27 13.48
C PRO A 57 1.58 -0.14 12.33
N GLN A 58 2.67 -0.89 12.37
CA GLN A 58 3.71 -0.89 11.33
C GLN A 58 3.17 -1.39 10.00
N LEU A 59 2.35 -2.45 10.03
CA LEU A 59 1.71 -2.98 8.81
C LEU A 59 0.73 -1.96 8.21
N ALA A 60 -0.03 -1.25 9.03
CA ALA A 60 -0.93 -0.20 8.56
C ALA A 60 -0.15 0.95 7.90
N GLU A 61 0.94 1.41 8.50
CA GLU A 61 1.82 2.42 7.92
C GLU A 61 2.42 1.97 6.59
N GLU A 62 2.86 0.72 6.51
CA GLU A 62 3.42 0.15 5.28
C GLU A 62 2.36 0.05 4.18
N VAL A 63 1.13 -0.34 4.49
CA VAL A 63 0.02 -0.35 3.52
C VAL A 63 -0.25 1.06 2.99
N ILE A 64 -0.27 2.08 3.86
CA ILE A 64 -0.44 3.47 3.46
C ILE A 64 0.68 3.88 2.50
N ARG A 65 1.93 3.61 2.86
CA ARG A 65 3.12 3.92 2.06
C ARG A 65 3.05 3.27 0.67
N LEU A 66 2.76 1.97 0.62
CA LEU A 66 2.67 1.22 -0.63
C LEU A 66 1.55 1.74 -1.53
N ARG A 67 0.41 2.09 -0.98
CA ARG A 67 -0.70 2.68 -1.75
C ARG A 67 -0.35 4.05 -2.32
N GLU A 68 0.37 4.87 -1.57
CA GLU A 68 0.87 6.16 -2.06
C GLU A 68 1.87 5.98 -3.21
N GLU A 69 2.73 4.99 -3.11
CA GLU A 69 3.68 4.66 -4.18
C GLU A 69 2.98 4.14 -5.44
N ILE A 70 1.97 3.29 -5.29
CA ILE A 70 1.14 2.82 -6.41
C ILE A 70 0.46 4.01 -7.10
N ASP A 71 -0.12 4.94 -6.36
CA ASP A 71 -0.75 6.13 -6.93
C ASP A 71 0.26 7.00 -7.69
N ARG A 72 1.47 7.15 -7.15
CA ARG A 72 2.56 7.86 -7.82
C ARG A 72 2.96 7.19 -9.13
N LEU A 73 3.07 5.86 -9.15
CA LEU A 73 3.35 5.10 -10.37
C LEU A 73 2.24 5.24 -11.41
N LYS A 74 0.99 5.24 -10.98
CA LYS A 74 -0.15 5.49 -11.88
C LYS A 74 -0.04 6.85 -12.56
N TRP A 75 0.23 7.91 -11.81
CA TRP A 75 0.43 9.23 -12.35
C TRP A 75 1.60 9.30 -13.31
N TYR A 76 2.71 8.65 -12.95
CA TYR A 76 3.87 8.55 -13.85
C TYR A 76 3.52 7.88 -15.18
N CYS A 77 2.78 6.77 -15.15
CA CYS A 77 2.35 6.07 -16.37
C CYS A 77 1.45 6.96 -17.24
N LEU A 78 0.47 7.65 -16.64
CA LEU A 78 -0.43 8.55 -17.36
C LEU A 78 0.33 9.73 -18.00
N ASP A 79 1.22 10.36 -17.24
CA ASP A 79 2.06 11.45 -17.75
C ASP A 79 2.93 10.97 -18.91
N SER A 80 3.53 9.79 -18.79
CA SER A 80 4.35 9.19 -19.85
C SER A 80 3.55 8.86 -21.10
N VAL A 81 2.28 8.44 -20.97
CA VAL A 81 1.37 8.25 -22.10
C VAL A 81 1.14 9.58 -22.82
N GLN A 82 0.84 10.65 -22.09
CA GLN A 82 0.60 11.98 -22.67
C GLN A 82 1.84 12.51 -23.41
N VAL A 83 3.01 12.34 -22.83
CA VAL A 83 4.28 12.73 -23.47
C VAL A 83 4.52 11.93 -24.75
N ALA A 84 4.35 10.61 -24.69
CA ALA A 84 4.54 9.75 -25.86
C ALA A 84 3.54 10.07 -26.99
N GLU A 85 2.28 10.35 -26.64
CA GLU A 85 1.26 10.76 -27.63
C GLU A 85 1.59 12.13 -28.26
N ALA A 86 2.14 13.07 -27.49
CA ALA A 86 2.61 14.35 -28.02
C ALA A 86 3.79 14.14 -28.98
N GLU A 87 4.72 13.26 -28.64
CA GLU A 87 5.84 12.92 -29.51
C GLU A 87 5.38 12.26 -30.83
N VAL A 88 4.36 11.39 -30.78
CA VAL A 88 3.74 10.83 -31.99
C VAL A 88 3.22 11.92 -32.91
N ARG A 89 2.54 12.92 -32.35
CA ARG A 89 2.01 14.04 -33.16
C ARG A 89 3.09 14.90 -33.80
N LEU A 90 4.26 14.98 -33.16
CA LEU A 90 5.40 15.78 -33.64
C LEU A 90 6.40 14.97 -34.48
N ALA A 91 6.26 13.64 -34.53
CA ALA A 91 7.21 12.76 -35.17
C ALA A 91 7.18 12.93 -36.72
N ASP A 92 8.37 13.07 -37.31
CA ASP A 92 8.57 13.08 -38.75
C ASP A 92 8.87 11.66 -39.25
N GLY A 93 7.94 11.07 -40.00
CA GLY A 93 8.08 9.76 -40.58
C GLY A 93 7.41 8.62 -39.82
N GLU A 94 6.97 7.62 -40.56
CA GLU A 94 6.14 6.52 -40.05
C GLU A 94 6.87 5.62 -39.03
N ARG A 95 8.17 5.44 -39.21
CA ARG A 95 8.97 4.58 -38.33
C ARG A 95 9.07 5.14 -36.93
N GLU A 96 9.28 6.46 -36.83
CA GLU A 96 9.34 7.14 -35.54
C GLU A 96 7.96 7.17 -34.87
N LYS A 97 6.90 7.43 -35.65
CA LYS A 97 5.51 7.37 -35.14
C LYS A 97 5.19 5.99 -34.55
N ALA A 98 5.51 4.92 -35.26
CA ALA A 98 5.25 3.57 -34.78
C ALA A 98 5.98 3.27 -33.46
N ARG A 99 7.21 3.77 -33.30
CA ARG A 99 7.97 3.62 -32.07
C ARG A 99 7.34 4.37 -30.90
N GLN A 100 6.89 5.59 -31.11
CA GLN A 100 6.25 6.41 -30.07
C GLN A 100 4.86 5.87 -29.70
N GLU A 101 4.09 5.38 -30.66
CA GLU A 101 2.82 4.69 -30.41
C GLU A 101 3.00 3.45 -29.54
N GLY A 102 4.03 2.63 -29.82
CA GLY A 102 4.35 1.46 -29.02
C GLY A 102 4.70 1.82 -27.57
N ARG A 103 5.42 2.92 -27.35
CA ARG A 103 5.71 3.42 -26.01
C ARG A 103 4.44 3.87 -25.26
N ALA A 104 3.56 4.61 -25.94
CA ALA A 104 2.30 5.05 -25.35
C ALA A 104 1.43 3.86 -24.94
N GLU A 105 1.30 2.84 -25.80
CA GLU A 105 0.57 1.62 -25.48
C GLU A 105 1.16 0.87 -24.30
N ALA A 106 2.48 0.77 -24.20
CA ALA A 106 3.15 0.11 -23.08
C ALA A 106 2.87 0.81 -21.75
N TYR A 107 2.96 2.13 -21.68
CA TYR A 107 2.66 2.90 -20.47
C TYR A 107 1.18 2.81 -20.10
N TYR A 108 0.28 2.88 -21.06
CA TYR A 108 -1.16 2.76 -20.81
C TYR A 108 -1.52 1.35 -20.33
N GLY A 109 -0.91 0.32 -20.90
CA GLY A 109 -1.06 -1.06 -20.45
C GLY A 109 -0.62 -1.24 -18.99
N ALA A 110 0.51 -0.67 -18.61
CA ALA A 110 1.00 -0.68 -17.23
C ALA A 110 0.02 0.02 -16.26
N TYR A 111 -0.51 1.17 -16.66
CA TYR A 111 -1.53 1.89 -15.88
C TYR A 111 -2.78 1.04 -15.63
N LEU A 112 -3.29 0.37 -16.68
CA LEU A 112 -4.47 -0.50 -16.56
C LEU A 112 -4.22 -1.67 -15.61
N GLN A 113 -3.05 -2.30 -15.68
CA GLN A 113 -2.70 -3.41 -14.77
C GLN A 113 -2.66 -2.97 -13.31
N ILE A 114 -2.06 -1.82 -13.02
CA ILE A 114 -2.02 -1.26 -11.67
C ILE A 114 -3.43 -0.97 -11.16
N THR A 115 -4.27 -0.35 -11.99
CA THR A 115 -5.66 -0.01 -11.64
C THR A 115 -6.50 -1.25 -11.38
N GLN A 116 -6.39 -2.29 -12.18
CA GLN A 116 -7.10 -3.56 -12.00
C GLN A 116 -6.63 -4.29 -10.74
N GLY A 117 -5.34 -4.26 -10.45
CA GLY A 117 -4.79 -4.83 -9.22
C GLY A 117 -5.37 -4.17 -7.98
N GLN A 118 -5.43 -2.84 -7.95
CA GLN A 118 -6.05 -2.08 -6.85
C GLN A 118 -7.53 -2.39 -6.67
N HIS A 119 -8.27 -2.56 -7.77
CA HIS A 119 -9.69 -2.88 -7.71
C HIS A 119 -9.94 -4.25 -7.07
N LYS A 120 -9.12 -5.25 -7.37
CA LYS A 120 -9.19 -6.58 -6.75
C LYS A 120 -8.90 -6.56 -5.25
N GLU A 121 -7.94 -5.76 -4.82
CA GLU A 121 -7.58 -5.62 -3.40
C GLU A 121 -8.68 -4.94 -2.58
N ASN A 122 -9.46 -4.06 -3.21
CA ASN A 122 -10.54 -3.31 -2.56
C ASN A 122 -11.89 -4.06 -2.55
N GLN A 123 -11.98 -5.23 -3.16
CA GLN A 123 -13.14 -6.11 -3.12
C GLN A 123 -13.04 -7.12 -1.99
#